data_316d28fd5ad3ac582dda71af00637498
#
_entry.id   316d28fd5ad3ac582dda71af00637498
#
_cell.length_a   1.000
_cell.length_b   1.000
_cell.length_c   1.000
_cell.angle_alpha   90.00
_cell.angle_beta   90.00
_cell.angle_gamma   90.00
#
_symmetry.space_group_name_H-M   'P 1'
#
loop_
_entity.id
_entity.type
_entity.pdbx_description
1 polymer ?
#
loop_
_entity_poly.entity_id
_entity_poly.type
_entity_poly.pdbx_seq_one_letter_code
_entity_poly.pdbx_strand_id
1 'polypeptide(L)'
;LALALGIAFGAVELFDVSFALGAFFAGMVLNESELSHRAAHDTLPLRDAFAVLFFVSVGMLFDPMVLVQQPLAVLATLAIIIFGKSAAAFFLVRMFGHSPRTALTIAASLAQIGEFAFILAGLGMALNLLPQAGQNLVLAGAIISIMLNPVLFTLLEKYLDKTETLDEQTLEEVLEDEKQVPVDICNHALLV
;
A
#
# COMPACT_ATOMS: atom_id res chain seq x y z
N LEU A 1 -18.24 -16.58 -9.53
CA LEU A 1 -17.24 -16.74 -10.60
C LEU A 1 -17.84 -16.56 -12.01
N ALA A 2 -18.87 -17.34 -12.40
CA ALA A 2 -19.45 -17.25 -13.74
C ALA A 2 -19.97 -15.85 -14.08
N LEU A 3 -20.66 -15.18 -13.13
CA LEU A 3 -21.11 -13.79 -13.31
C LEU A 3 -19.94 -12.83 -13.44
N ALA A 4 -18.92 -12.94 -12.57
CA ALA A 4 -17.76 -12.07 -12.62
C ALA A 4 -16.98 -12.19 -13.94
N LEU A 5 -16.74 -13.43 -14.39
CA LEU A 5 -16.10 -13.70 -15.67
C LEU A 5 -16.99 -13.26 -16.86
N GLY A 6 -18.31 -13.51 -16.79
CA GLY A 6 -19.25 -13.11 -17.82
C GLY A 6 -19.33 -11.59 -17.99
N ILE A 7 -19.37 -10.84 -16.89
CA ILE A 7 -19.36 -9.37 -16.92
C ILE A 7 -18.00 -8.86 -17.43
N ALA A 8 -16.88 -9.45 -16.96
CA ALA A 8 -15.56 -9.05 -17.40
C ALA A 8 -15.39 -9.27 -18.92
N PHE A 9 -15.80 -10.43 -19.42
CA PHE A 9 -15.75 -10.75 -20.85
C PHE A 9 -16.70 -9.88 -21.68
N GLY A 10 -17.93 -9.70 -21.18
CA GLY A 10 -18.90 -8.81 -21.84
C GLY A 10 -18.44 -7.36 -21.91
N ALA A 11 -17.74 -6.88 -20.88
CA ALA A 11 -17.17 -5.52 -20.88
C ALA A 11 -16.09 -5.36 -21.95
N VAL A 12 -15.24 -6.37 -22.15
CA VAL A 12 -14.23 -6.36 -23.24
C VAL A 12 -14.90 -6.32 -24.60
N GLU A 13 -15.85 -7.22 -24.85
CA GLU A 13 -16.51 -7.36 -26.15
C GLU A 13 -17.41 -6.18 -26.52
N LEU A 14 -18.10 -5.59 -25.53
CA LEU A 14 -19.09 -4.53 -25.80
C LEU A 14 -18.50 -3.13 -25.71
N PHE A 15 -17.48 -2.92 -24.90
CA PHE A 15 -16.95 -1.58 -24.58
C PHE A 15 -15.46 -1.41 -24.91
N ASP A 16 -14.81 -2.44 -25.45
CA ASP A 16 -13.37 -2.44 -25.79
C ASP A 16 -12.47 -2.02 -24.61
N VAL A 17 -12.89 -2.36 -23.39
CA VAL A 17 -12.12 -2.10 -22.17
C VAL A 17 -11.24 -3.30 -21.83
N SER A 18 -10.22 -3.08 -21.00
CA SER A 18 -9.36 -4.19 -20.55
C SER A 18 -10.16 -5.21 -19.70
N PHE A 19 -9.79 -6.50 -19.80
CA PHE A 19 -10.39 -7.56 -18.99
C PHE A 19 -10.32 -7.28 -17.49
N ALA A 20 -9.20 -6.69 -17.03
CA ALA A 20 -9.00 -6.30 -15.63
C ALA A 20 -10.01 -5.22 -15.19
N LEU A 21 -10.29 -4.24 -16.04
CA LEU A 21 -11.29 -3.21 -15.75
C LEU A 21 -12.71 -3.81 -15.72
N GLY A 22 -13.03 -4.71 -16.65
CA GLY A 22 -14.29 -5.44 -16.65
C GLY A 22 -14.47 -6.29 -15.38
N ALA A 23 -13.43 -6.98 -14.92
CA ALA A 23 -13.45 -7.73 -13.68
C ALA A 23 -13.65 -6.84 -12.45
N PHE A 24 -13.04 -5.65 -12.45
CA PHE A 24 -13.23 -4.65 -11.40
C PHE A 24 -14.69 -4.18 -11.33
N PHE A 25 -15.31 -3.87 -12.45
CA PHE A 25 -16.74 -3.52 -12.51
C PHE A 25 -17.64 -4.67 -12.04
N ALA A 26 -17.31 -5.92 -12.41
CA ALA A 26 -18.02 -7.09 -11.92
C ALA A 26 -17.97 -7.19 -10.38
N GLY A 27 -16.79 -6.90 -9.78
CA GLY A 27 -16.62 -6.84 -8.34
C GLY A 27 -17.45 -5.72 -7.69
N MET A 28 -17.51 -4.54 -8.30
CA MET A 28 -18.34 -3.44 -7.81
C MET A 28 -19.83 -3.80 -7.80
N VAL A 29 -20.33 -4.38 -8.90
CA VAL A 29 -21.74 -4.82 -8.99
C VAL A 29 -22.05 -5.89 -7.95
N LEU A 30 -21.12 -6.84 -7.74
CA LEU A 30 -21.31 -7.90 -6.75
C LEU A 30 -21.29 -7.34 -5.32
N ASN A 31 -20.52 -6.29 -5.06
CA ASN A 31 -20.42 -5.68 -3.72
C ASN A 31 -21.76 -5.07 -3.24
N GLU A 32 -22.60 -4.60 -4.16
CA GLU A 32 -23.94 -4.07 -3.86
C GLU A 32 -24.95 -5.18 -3.52
N SER A 33 -24.59 -6.46 -3.69
CA SER A 33 -25.50 -7.58 -3.44
C SER A 33 -25.38 -8.09 -2.00
N GLU A 34 -26.50 -8.62 -1.45
CA GLU A 34 -26.49 -9.28 -0.13
C GLU A 34 -25.59 -10.53 -0.09
N LEU A 35 -25.23 -11.07 -1.25
CA LEU A 35 -24.37 -12.25 -1.39
C LEU A 35 -22.87 -11.90 -1.43
N SER A 36 -22.49 -10.62 -1.34
CA SER A 36 -21.10 -10.16 -1.53
C SER A 36 -20.12 -10.84 -0.56
N HIS A 37 -20.45 -10.92 0.73
CA HIS A 37 -19.60 -11.53 1.74
C HIS A 37 -19.39 -13.03 1.50
N ARG A 38 -20.47 -13.76 1.14
CA ARG A 38 -20.40 -15.19 0.86
C ARG A 38 -19.61 -15.45 -0.43
N ALA A 39 -19.88 -14.68 -1.48
CA ALA A 39 -19.15 -14.80 -2.74
C ALA A 39 -17.66 -14.47 -2.56
N ALA A 40 -17.31 -13.44 -1.78
CA ALA A 40 -15.94 -13.13 -1.45
C ALA A 40 -15.27 -14.31 -0.73
N HIS A 41 -15.88 -14.86 0.32
CA HIS A 41 -15.34 -15.99 1.07
C HIS A 41 -15.12 -17.22 0.19
N ASP A 42 -16.09 -17.57 -0.64
CA ASP A 42 -16.04 -18.77 -1.50
C ASP A 42 -15.00 -18.62 -2.65
N THR A 43 -14.63 -17.39 -3.00
CA THR A 43 -13.63 -17.12 -4.05
C THR A 43 -12.21 -16.95 -3.51
N LEU A 44 -11.99 -16.77 -2.20
CA LEU A 44 -10.67 -16.60 -1.60
C LEU A 44 -9.65 -17.68 -2.00
N PRO A 45 -9.98 -19.00 -1.93
CA PRO A 45 -8.99 -20.04 -2.28
C PRO A 45 -8.55 -19.97 -3.75
N LEU A 46 -9.49 -19.60 -4.63
CA LEU A 46 -9.18 -19.41 -6.06
C LEU A 46 -8.33 -18.17 -6.29
N ARG A 47 -8.66 -17.06 -5.62
CA ARG A 47 -7.85 -15.84 -5.67
C ARG A 47 -6.42 -16.14 -5.27
N ASP A 48 -6.21 -16.86 -4.17
CA ASP A 48 -4.89 -17.17 -3.66
C ASP A 48 -4.11 -18.08 -4.61
N ALA A 49 -4.76 -19.10 -5.19
CA ALA A 49 -4.15 -19.96 -6.19
C ALA A 49 -3.75 -19.19 -7.47
N PHE A 50 -4.64 -18.35 -7.98
CA PHE A 50 -4.35 -17.52 -9.16
C PHE A 50 -3.31 -16.45 -8.88
N ALA A 51 -3.26 -15.89 -7.67
CA ALA A 51 -2.22 -14.95 -7.27
C ALA A 51 -0.84 -15.59 -7.34
N VAL A 52 -0.69 -16.83 -6.83
CA VAL A 52 0.58 -17.57 -6.93
C VAL A 52 0.96 -17.78 -8.39
N LEU A 53 0.04 -18.26 -9.23
CA LEU A 53 0.30 -18.47 -10.66
C LEU A 53 0.68 -17.17 -11.38
N PHE A 54 0.01 -16.07 -11.04
CA PHE A 54 0.31 -14.76 -11.59
C PHE A 54 1.74 -14.31 -11.22
N PHE A 55 2.12 -14.39 -9.95
CA PHE A 55 3.46 -13.99 -9.52
C PHE A 55 4.56 -14.89 -10.08
N VAL A 56 4.30 -16.19 -10.23
CA VAL A 56 5.24 -17.10 -10.93
C VAL A 56 5.40 -16.67 -12.39
N SER A 57 4.30 -16.39 -13.09
CA SER A 57 4.34 -15.93 -14.48
C SER A 57 5.09 -14.62 -14.64
N VAL A 58 4.85 -13.65 -13.75
CA VAL A 58 5.58 -12.37 -13.72
C VAL A 58 7.06 -12.60 -13.42
N GLY A 59 7.38 -13.50 -12.49
CA GLY A 59 8.75 -13.86 -12.16
C GLY A 59 9.50 -14.47 -13.35
N MET A 60 8.82 -15.24 -14.19
CA MET A 60 9.43 -15.81 -15.42
C MET A 60 9.72 -14.75 -16.50
N LEU A 61 9.01 -13.62 -16.48
CA LEU A 61 9.27 -12.49 -17.39
C LEU A 61 10.44 -11.61 -16.92
N PHE A 62 10.87 -11.79 -15.68
CA PHE A 62 11.93 -10.98 -15.10
C PHE A 62 13.31 -11.41 -15.63
N ASP A 63 14.04 -10.45 -16.20
CA ASP A 63 15.43 -10.64 -16.59
C ASP A 63 16.37 -10.19 -15.46
N PRO A 64 17.02 -11.11 -14.74
CA PRO A 64 17.95 -10.75 -13.66
C PRO A 64 19.15 -9.94 -14.11
N MET A 65 19.50 -10.01 -15.41
CA MET A 65 20.65 -9.27 -15.96
C MET A 65 20.46 -7.76 -15.88
N VAL A 66 19.22 -7.26 -15.78
CA VAL A 66 18.95 -5.83 -15.61
C VAL A 66 19.56 -5.30 -14.31
N LEU A 67 19.63 -6.11 -13.26
CA LEU A 67 20.24 -5.74 -11.98
C LEU A 67 21.74 -5.48 -12.09
N VAL A 68 22.41 -6.21 -12.99
CA VAL A 68 23.86 -6.10 -13.22
C VAL A 68 24.18 -5.05 -14.28
N GLN A 69 23.38 -5.00 -15.33
CA GLN A 69 23.62 -4.09 -16.46
C GLN A 69 23.17 -2.65 -16.19
N GLN A 70 22.11 -2.47 -15.39
CA GLN A 70 21.53 -1.15 -15.12
C GLN A 70 21.26 -0.89 -13.63
N PRO A 71 22.26 -1.11 -12.74
CA PRO A 71 22.03 -1.04 -11.29
C PRO A 71 21.54 0.35 -10.84
N LEU A 72 22.06 1.41 -11.43
CA LEU A 72 21.65 2.77 -11.08
C LEU A 72 20.19 3.06 -11.46
N ALA A 73 19.75 2.58 -12.63
CA ALA A 73 18.36 2.73 -13.07
C ALA A 73 17.40 1.95 -12.18
N VAL A 74 17.78 0.74 -11.76
CA VAL A 74 17.00 -0.05 -10.80
C VAL A 74 16.91 0.64 -9.45
N LEU A 75 18.03 1.14 -8.91
CA LEU A 75 18.04 1.88 -7.65
C LEU A 75 17.21 3.17 -7.72
N ALA A 76 17.29 3.91 -8.81
CA ALA A 76 16.48 5.11 -9.03
C ALA A 76 14.97 4.76 -9.08
N THR A 77 14.61 3.69 -9.79
CA THR A 77 13.23 3.20 -9.85
C THR A 77 12.73 2.80 -8.46
N LEU A 78 13.53 2.05 -7.70
CA LEU A 78 13.20 1.68 -6.31
C LEU A 78 13.07 2.91 -5.40
N ALA A 79 13.96 3.88 -5.53
CA ALA A 79 13.90 5.11 -4.75
C ALA A 79 12.59 5.89 -5.04
N ILE A 80 12.18 5.97 -6.30
CA ILE A 80 10.90 6.60 -6.67
C ILE A 80 9.72 5.83 -6.09
N ILE A 81 9.73 4.49 -6.15
CA ILE A 81 8.65 3.66 -5.63
C ILE A 81 8.54 3.79 -4.11
N ILE A 82 9.65 3.60 -3.39
CA ILE A 82 9.65 3.53 -1.93
C ILE A 82 9.51 4.93 -1.33
N PHE A 83 10.30 5.91 -1.78
CA PHE A 83 10.30 7.24 -1.18
C PHE A 83 9.35 8.21 -1.88
N GLY A 84 9.32 8.22 -3.21
CA GLY A 84 8.50 9.16 -3.98
C GLY A 84 7.01 8.97 -3.73
N LYS A 85 6.52 7.74 -3.92
CA LYS A 85 5.11 7.40 -3.65
C LYS A 85 4.75 7.57 -2.19
N SER A 86 5.61 7.09 -1.28
CA SER A 86 5.34 7.18 0.15
C SER A 86 5.33 8.62 0.65
N ALA A 87 6.24 9.46 0.18
CA ALA A 87 6.23 10.89 0.49
C ALA A 87 4.94 11.56 -0.01
N ALA A 88 4.56 11.31 -1.26
CA ALA A 88 3.32 11.83 -1.81
C ALA A 88 2.09 11.39 -1.01
N ALA A 89 2.01 10.10 -0.66
CA ALA A 89 0.93 9.57 0.16
C ALA A 89 0.90 10.18 1.57
N PHE A 90 2.07 10.30 2.21
CA PHE A 90 2.19 10.91 3.53
C PHE A 90 1.70 12.36 3.53
N PHE A 91 2.18 13.18 2.61
CA PHE A 91 1.78 14.58 2.53
C PHE A 91 0.30 14.72 2.20
N LEU A 92 -0.25 13.89 1.31
CA LEU A 92 -1.66 13.91 0.98
C LEU A 92 -2.53 13.61 2.22
N VAL A 93 -2.23 12.54 2.95
CA VAL A 93 -2.97 12.14 4.14
C VAL A 93 -2.86 13.21 5.25
N ARG A 94 -1.68 13.82 5.41
CA ARG A 94 -1.49 14.94 6.34
C ARG A 94 -2.29 16.19 5.94
N MET A 95 -2.40 16.46 4.65
CA MET A 95 -3.20 17.57 4.13
C MET A 95 -4.69 17.40 4.42
N PHE A 96 -5.18 16.15 4.47
CA PHE A 96 -6.55 15.83 4.90
C PHE A 96 -6.75 15.83 6.44
N GLY A 97 -5.74 16.23 7.22
CA GLY A 97 -5.88 16.42 8.67
C GLY A 97 -5.73 15.14 9.51
N HIS A 98 -5.31 14.01 8.90
CA HIS A 98 -5.09 12.77 9.65
C HIS A 98 -3.80 12.81 10.49
N SER A 99 -3.74 11.93 11.51
CA SER A 99 -2.61 11.84 12.41
C SER A 99 -1.31 11.44 11.68
N PRO A 100 -0.12 11.81 12.19
CA PRO A 100 1.16 11.37 11.61
C PRO A 100 1.30 9.85 11.57
N ARG A 101 0.79 9.14 12.57
CA ARG A 101 0.79 7.67 12.64
C ARG A 101 -0.01 7.08 11.46
N THR A 102 -1.23 7.54 11.25
CA THR A 102 -2.06 7.11 10.11
C THR A 102 -1.38 7.41 8.78
N ALA A 103 -0.80 8.61 8.64
CA ALA A 103 -0.10 9.00 7.43
C ALA A 103 1.12 8.12 7.12
N LEU A 104 1.92 7.76 8.14
CA LEU A 104 3.06 6.88 8.01
C LEU A 104 2.63 5.44 7.66
N THR A 105 1.58 4.92 8.30
CA THR A 105 1.05 3.59 8.01
C THR A 105 0.56 3.48 6.58
N ILE A 106 -0.20 4.48 6.10
CA ILE A 106 -0.68 4.52 4.71
C ILE A 106 0.49 4.68 3.73
N ALA A 107 1.46 5.53 4.06
CA ALA A 107 2.65 5.72 3.23
C ALA A 107 3.47 4.43 3.07
N ALA A 108 3.67 3.68 4.16
CA ALA A 108 4.35 2.38 4.13
C ALA A 108 3.56 1.33 3.34
N SER A 109 2.22 1.30 3.49
CA SER A 109 1.35 0.39 2.72
C SER A 109 1.46 0.63 1.22
N LEU A 110 1.69 1.86 0.79
CA LEU A 110 1.84 2.26 -0.60
C LEU A 110 3.29 2.24 -1.10
N ALA A 111 4.27 1.84 -0.28
CA ALA A 111 5.69 1.82 -0.63
C ALA A 111 6.10 0.71 -1.62
N GLN A 112 5.14 0.03 -2.22
CA GLN A 112 5.36 -1.03 -3.20
C GLN A 112 4.55 -0.78 -4.48
N ILE A 113 4.93 -1.42 -5.57
CA ILE A 113 4.13 -1.50 -6.79
C ILE A 113 3.13 -2.65 -6.65
N GLY A 114 1.86 -2.40 -6.99
CA GLY A 114 0.83 -3.43 -7.06
C GLY A 114 0.74 -4.10 -8.43
N GLU A 115 -0.06 -5.16 -8.52
CA GLU A 115 -0.24 -6.00 -9.70
C GLU A 115 -0.74 -5.23 -10.94
N PHE A 116 -1.49 -4.18 -10.76
CA PHE A 116 -1.97 -3.35 -11.88
C PHE A 116 -0.84 -2.70 -12.69
N ALA A 117 0.32 -2.48 -12.09
CA ALA A 117 1.48 -1.96 -12.80
C ALA A 117 1.99 -2.93 -13.88
N PHE A 118 1.87 -4.24 -13.67
CA PHE A 118 2.24 -5.24 -14.67
C PHE A 118 1.28 -5.24 -15.85
N ILE A 119 -0.03 -5.09 -15.58
CA ILE A 119 -1.06 -4.98 -16.62
C ILE A 119 -0.82 -3.70 -17.44
N LEU A 120 -0.55 -2.59 -16.75
CA LEU A 120 -0.30 -1.31 -17.41
C LEU A 120 1.02 -1.32 -18.22
N ALA A 121 2.07 -1.96 -17.69
CA ALA A 121 3.32 -2.14 -18.42
C ALA A 121 3.11 -2.99 -19.69
N GLY A 122 2.35 -4.08 -19.60
CA GLY A 122 1.99 -4.92 -20.74
C GLY A 122 1.20 -4.13 -21.80
N LEU A 123 0.23 -3.35 -21.40
CA LEU A 123 -0.53 -2.47 -22.31
C LEU A 123 0.40 -1.41 -22.94
N GLY A 124 1.28 -0.79 -22.15
CA GLY A 124 2.25 0.17 -22.66
C GLY A 124 3.19 -0.42 -23.71
N MET A 125 3.60 -1.68 -23.55
CA MET A 125 4.36 -2.41 -24.55
C MET A 125 3.53 -2.69 -25.81
N ALA A 126 2.31 -3.16 -25.65
CA ALA A 126 1.42 -3.46 -26.80
C ALA A 126 1.14 -2.22 -27.66
N LEU A 127 1.04 -1.05 -27.02
CA LEU A 127 0.86 0.24 -27.69
C LEU A 127 2.18 0.90 -28.15
N ASN A 128 3.32 0.26 -27.98
CA ASN A 128 4.66 0.82 -28.26
C ASN A 128 4.96 2.13 -27.51
N LEU A 129 4.33 2.36 -26.37
CA LEU A 129 4.56 3.52 -25.50
C LEU A 129 5.67 3.26 -24.46
N LEU A 130 5.86 1.99 -24.09
CA LEU A 130 6.89 1.57 -23.12
C LEU A 130 7.95 0.72 -23.82
N PRO A 131 9.24 1.09 -23.80
CA PRO A 131 10.29 0.23 -24.34
C PRO A 131 10.56 -0.95 -23.41
N GLN A 132 11.14 -2.03 -23.95
CA GLN A 132 11.48 -3.24 -23.19
C GLN A 132 12.34 -2.95 -21.95
N ALA A 133 13.29 -2.02 -22.05
CA ALA A 133 14.10 -1.60 -20.91
C ALA A 133 13.24 -1.01 -19.77
N GLY A 134 12.21 -0.22 -20.11
CA GLY A 134 11.27 0.33 -19.14
C GLY A 134 10.44 -0.77 -18.46
N GLN A 135 9.97 -1.75 -19.22
CA GLN A 135 9.25 -2.92 -18.66
C GLN A 135 10.13 -3.67 -17.67
N ASN A 136 11.39 -3.96 -18.03
CA ASN A 136 12.32 -4.66 -17.16
C ASN A 136 12.57 -3.90 -15.84
N LEU A 137 12.66 -2.57 -15.89
CA LEU A 137 12.80 -1.73 -14.68
C LEU A 137 11.54 -1.77 -13.81
N VAL A 138 10.34 -1.73 -14.42
CA VAL A 138 9.07 -1.85 -13.68
C VAL A 138 8.98 -3.22 -13.00
N LEU A 139 9.33 -4.31 -13.71
CA LEU A 139 9.34 -5.66 -13.16
C LEU A 139 10.34 -5.79 -12.00
N ALA A 140 11.59 -5.32 -12.20
CA ALA A 140 12.60 -5.32 -11.15
C ALA A 140 12.15 -4.52 -9.92
N GLY A 141 11.68 -3.30 -10.14
CA GLY A 141 11.20 -2.41 -9.07
C GLY A 141 10.02 -3.00 -8.30
N ALA A 142 9.08 -3.64 -9.00
CA ALA A 142 7.92 -4.27 -8.38
C ALA A 142 8.33 -5.46 -7.51
N ILE A 143 9.07 -6.42 -8.06
CA ILE A 143 9.50 -7.61 -7.32
C ILE A 143 10.29 -7.22 -6.06
N ILE A 144 11.27 -6.32 -6.20
CA ILE A 144 12.11 -5.92 -5.07
C ILE A 144 11.30 -5.10 -4.05
N SER A 145 10.42 -4.19 -4.48
CA SER A 145 9.60 -3.40 -3.54
C SER A 145 8.60 -4.27 -2.77
N ILE A 146 8.01 -5.28 -3.40
CA ILE A 146 7.14 -6.25 -2.73
C ILE A 146 7.93 -7.05 -1.69
N MET A 147 9.14 -7.51 -2.03
CA MET A 147 10.00 -8.25 -1.09
C MET A 147 10.46 -7.38 0.10
N LEU A 148 10.69 -6.09 -0.12
CA LEU A 148 11.13 -5.16 0.93
C LEU A 148 9.98 -4.70 1.83
N ASN A 149 8.73 -4.79 1.39
CA ASN A 149 7.60 -4.23 2.11
C ASN A 149 7.41 -4.77 3.53
N PRO A 150 7.54 -6.09 3.83
CA PRO A 150 7.48 -6.60 5.20
C PRO A 150 8.56 -6.01 6.11
N VAL A 151 9.75 -5.77 5.57
CA VAL A 151 10.86 -5.15 6.31
C VAL A 151 10.53 -3.70 6.65
N LEU A 152 9.97 -2.96 5.68
CA LEU A 152 9.53 -1.58 5.89
C LEU A 152 8.46 -1.49 6.97
N PHE A 153 7.48 -2.40 6.98
CA PHE A 153 6.47 -2.45 8.03
C PHE A 153 7.06 -2.77 9.40
N THR A 154 7.95 -3.74 9.52
CA THR A 154 8.61 -4.06 10.79
C THR A 154 9.43 -2.88 11.33
N LEU A 155 10.09 -2.14 10.46
CA LEU A 155 10.83 -0.94 10.85
C LEU A 155 9.88 0.19 11.28
N LEU A 156 8.76 0.35 10.57
CA LEU A 156 7.75 1.34 10.91
C LEU A 156 7.10 1.05 12.26
N GLU A 157 6.71 -0.19 12.52
CA GLU A 157 6.12 -0.60 13.81
C GLU A 157 7.07 -0.30 14.96
N LYS A 158 8.34 -0.70 14.84
CA LYS A 158 9.36 -0.38 15.85
C LYS A 158 9.54 1.12 16.07
N TYR A 159 9.42 1.92 15.03
CA TYR A 159 9.50 3.37 15.14
C TYR A 159 8.28 3.96 15.85
N LEU A 160 7.09 3.49 15.52
CA LEU A 160 5.84 3.94 16.13
C LEU A 160 5.75 3.56 17.61
N ASP A 161 6.09 2.31 17.96
CA ASP A 161 6.11 1.84 19.36
C ASP A 161 7.09 2.65 20.20
N LYS A 162 8.28 2.95 19.66
CA LYS A 162 9.26 3.78 20.34
C LYS A 162 8.74 5.21 20.57
N THR A 163 7.96 5.74 19.66
CA THR A 163 7.41 7.09 19.78
C THR A 163 6.29 7.12 20.84
N GLU A 164 5.45 6.09 20.89
CA GLU A 164 4.41 5.97 21.93
C GLU A 164 5.01 5.86 23.33
N THR A 165 6.03 5.03 23.52
CA THR A 165 6.70 4.91 24.83
C THR A 165 7.38 6.20 25.28
N LEU A 166 7.91 7.00 24.35
CA LEU A 166 8.48 8.31 24.67
C LEU A 166 7.41 9.33 25.05
N ASP A 167 6.27 9.31 24.35
CA ASP A 167 5.14 10.19 24.66
C ASP A 167 4.51 9.85 26.01
N GLU A 168 4.37 8.55 26.34
CA GLU A 168 3.90 8.10 27.65
C GLU A 168 4.85 8.50 28.79
N GLN A 169 6.15 8.30 28.61
CA GLN A 169 7.16 8.70 29.61
C GLN A 169 7.17 10.21 29.84
N THR A 170 7.07 11.00 28.79
CA THR A 170 7.01 12.45 28.88
C THR A 170 5.74 12.90 29.60
N LEU A 171 4.61 12.24 29.36
CA LEU A 171 3.36 12.53 30.05
C LEU A 171 3.42 12.18 31.55
N GLU A 172 4.04 11.04 31.89
CA GLU A 172 4.28 10.64 33.29
C GLU A 172 5.19 11.62 34.01
N GLU A 173 6.30 12.05 33.38
CA GLU A 173 7.20 13.06 33.94
C GLU A 173 6.49 14.41 34.20
N VAL A 174 5.66 14.86 33.26
CA VAL A 174 4.87 16.11 33.43
C VAL A 174 3.86 15.98 34.57
N LEU A 175 3.18 14.84 34.69
CA LEU A 175 2.21 14.57 35.75
C LEU A 175 2.86 14.43 37.14
N GLU A 176 4.09 13.91 37.20
CA GLU A 176 4.86 13.86 38.43
C GLU A 176 5.36 15.24 38.87
N ASP A 177 5.78 16.09 37.93
CA ASP A 177 6.22 17.45 38.18
C ASP A 177 5.04 18.35 38.66
N GLU A 178 3.84 18.17 38.07
CA GLU A 178 2.62 18.84 38.52
C GLU A 178 2.19 18.43 39.95
N LYS A 179 2.45 17.16 40.34
CA LYS A 179 2.17 16.70 41.72
C LYS A 179 3.17 17.23 42.76
N GLN A 180 4.34 17.64 42.31
CA GLN A 180 5.39 18.20 43.20
C GLN A 180 5.27 19.73 43.40
N VAL A 181 4.42 20.41 42.67
CA VAL A 181 4.09 21.82 42.91
C VAL A 181 3.30 21.88 44.22
N PRO A 182 3.89 22.46 45.32
CA PRO A 182 3.15 22.60 46.57
C PRO A 182 1.91 23.47 46.28
N VAL A 183 0.73 22.89 46.43
CA VAL A 183 -0.50 23.68 46.48
C VAL A 183 -0.42 24.47 47.76
N ASP A 184 0.06 25.71 47.67
CA ASP A 184 0.00 26.67 48.76
C ASP A 184 -1.49 26.98 48.94
N ILE A 185 -2.10 26.24 49.87
CA ILE A 185 -3.49 26.42 50.27
C ILE A 185 -3.47 27.72 51.11
N CYS A 186 -3.50 28.85 50.41
CA CYS A 186 -3.79 30.10 51.03
C CYS A 186 -5.18 30.02 51.68
N ASN A 187 -5.15 29.96 53.01
CA ASN A 187 -6.29 30.08 53.92
C ASN A 187 -7.34 31.03 53.39
N HIS A 188 -8.39 30.52 52.76
CA HIS A 188 -9.65 31.24 52.66
C HIS A 188 -10.49 30.82 53.86
N ALA A 189 -10.43 31.65 54.90
CA ALA A 189 -11.36 31.63 55.98
C ALA A 189 -12.78 31.63 55.44
N LEU A 190 -13.52 30.57 55.72
CA LEU A 190 -14.97 30.54 55.68
C LEU A 190 -15.45 31.52 56.76
N LEU A 191 -15.94 32.69 56.34
CA LEU A 191 -16.83 33.53 57.16
C LEU A 191 -18.27 33.17 56.77
N VAL A 192 -18.98 32.71 57.77
CA VAL A 192 -20.39 32.40 57.99
C VAL A 192 -21.37 33.14 57.07
#